data_5024006245419e1a56fe5d56d97c3297
#
_entry.id   5024006245419e1a56fe5d56d97c3297
#
_cell.length_a   1.000
_cell.length_b   1.000
_cell.length_c   1.000
_cell.angle_alpha   90.00
_cell.angle_beta   90.00
_cell.angle_gamma   90.00
#
_symmetry.space_group_name_H-M   'P 1'
#
loop_
_entity.id
_entity.type
_entity.pdbx_description
1 polymer ?
#
loop_
_entity_poly.entity_id
_entity_poly.type
_entity_poly.pdbx_seq_one_letter_code
_entity_poly.pdbx_strand_id
1 'polypeptide(L)'
;MRIVAGAWRGRTLIAPHGVVTRPTADRVRQALFDMLLHAPWGGRDVLEGAHVMDIFAGTGAFGLEALSRGAAHATFIENDRAALVALRANIAGCRAQERSTVLAIDALAIPSGQPASVVFFDPPYGNDLIPRTLTRLRAVDRLTADALLIAETARDEPAPTSASLIAERPHGVARIRIWRETQH
;
A
#
# COMPACT_ATOMS: atom_id res chain seq x y z
N MET A 1 14.33 6.20 5.58
CA MET A 1 13.30 5.99 4.55
C MET A 1 12.94 7.34 3.95
N ARG A 2 12.70 7.42 2.65
CA ARG A 2 12.38 8.69 1.95
C ARG A 2 11.41 8.45 0.79
N ILE A 3 10.69 9.48 0.38
CA ILE A 3 9.90 9.48 -0.87
C ILE A 3 10.89 9.43 -2.06
N VAL A 4 10.64 8.54 -3.00
CA VAL A 4 11.60 8.23 -4.07
C VAL A 4 11.35 9.06 -5.32
N ALA A 5 10.10 9.35 -5.65
CA ALA A 5 9.73 10.12 -6.83
C ALA A 5 8.50 11.02 -6.61
N GLY A 6 8.12 11.77 -7.64
CA GLY A 6 6.95 12.66 -7.63
C GLY A 6 7.20 13.99 -6.94
N ALA A 7 6.10 14.64 -6.55
CA ALA A 7 6.10 16.01 -6.02
C ALA A 7 6.92 16.17 -4.72
N TRP A 8 7.08 15.08 -3.95
CA TRP A 8 7.80 15.10 -2.67
C TRP A 8 9.12 14.32 -2.70
N ARG A 9 9.68 14.09 -3.88
CA ARG A 9 10.95 13.35 -4.04
C ARG A 9 12.04 13.84 -3.07
N GLY A 10 12.70 12.91 -2.41
CA GLY A 10 13.80 13.18 -1.47
C GLY A 10 13.35 13.51 -0.05
N ARG A 11 12.04 13.71 0.20
CA ARG A 11 11.52 13.99 1.54
C ARG A 11 11.73 12.79 2.46
N THR A 12 12.37 13.01 3.60
CA THR A 12 12.58 11.98 4.62
C THR A 12 11.28 11.70 5.37
N LEU A 13 10.99 10.42 5.59
CA LEU A 13 9.87 9.95 6.41
C LEU A 13 10.41 9.55 7.79
N ILE A 14 9.67 9.96 8.82
CA ILE A 14 9.92 9.61 10.22
C ILE A 14 9.50 8.15 10.42
N ALA A 15 10.34 7.37 11.09
CA ALA A 15 10.01 6.01 11.54
C ALA A 15 9.79 6.00 13.06
N PRO A 16 9.00 5.07 13.59
CA PRO A 16 8.89 4.86 15.02
C PRO A 16 10.26 4.58 15.65
N HIS A 17 10.46 4.96 16.91
CA HIS A 17 11.70 4.67 17.63
C HIS A 17 11.98 3.16 17.67
N GLY A 18 13.23 2.76 17.38
CA GLY A 18 13.66 1.36 17.39
C GLY A 18 13.42 0.60 16.08
N VAL A 19 12.73 1.17 15.11
CA VAL A 19 12.58 0.57 13.77
C VAL A 19 13.74 1.01 12.89
N VAL A 20 14.64 0.07 12.59
CA VAL A 20 15.74 0.30 11.65
C VAL A 20 15.18 0.28 10.23
N THR A 21 15.06 1.45 9.61
CA THR A 21 14.68 1.55 8.21
C THR A 21 15.82 1.07 7.32
N ARG A 22 15.62 0.01 6.57
CA ARG A 22 16.64 -0.55 5.68
C ARG A 22 16.68 0.23 4.36
N PRO A 23 17.86 0.61 3.82
CA PRO A 23 17.99 1.19 2.48
C PRO A 23 17.37 0.31 1.37
N THR A 24 17.26 -0.99 1.63
CA THR A 24 16.62 -1.98 0.78
C THR A 24 15.15 -1.65 0.55
N ALA A 25 14.42 -1.19 1.58
CA ALA A 25 13.00 -0.85 1.48
C ALA A 25 12.71 0.29 0.49
N ASP A 26 13.59 1.29 0.39
CA ASP A 26 13.44 2.38 -0.58
C ASP A 26 13.60 1.86 -2.03
N ARG A 27 14.56 0.94 -2.27
CA ARG A 27 14.78 0.34 -3.59
C ARG A 27 13.62 -0.56 -4.02
N VAL A 28 13.06 -1.31 -3.09
CA VAL A 28 11.91 -2.19 -3.34
C VAL A 28 10.70 -1.36 -3.72
N ARG A 29 10.40 -0.33 -2.93
CA ARG A 29 9.30 0.58 -3.21
C ARG A 29 9.49 1.26 -4.56
N GLN A 30 10.70 1.71 -4.90
CA GLN A 30 11.00 2.24 -6.24
C GLN A 30 10.69 1.23 -7.33
N ALA A 31 11.25 0.01 -7.25
CA ALA A 31 11.03 -1.03 -8.25
C ALA A 31 9.55 -1.38 -8.42
N LEU A 32 8.79 -1.41 -7.31
CA LEU A 32 7.35 -1.61 -7.34
C LEU A 32 6.63 -0.51 -8.12
N PHE A 33 6.87 0.74 -7.78
CA PHE A 33 6.22 1.85 -8.46
C PHE A 33 6.68 1.97 -9.94
N ASP A 34 7.92 1.62 -10.25
CA ASP A 34 8.40 1.55 -11.64
C ASP A 34 7.65 0.46 -12.42
N MET A 35 7.36 -0.70 -11.80
CA MET A 35 6.50 -1.72 -12.41
C MET A 35 5.08 -1.20 -12.66
N LEU A 36 4.47 -0.52 -11.69
CA LEU A 36 3.12 0.05 -11.84
C LEU A 36 3.04 1.04 -13.00
N LEU A 37 4.11 1.79 -13.26
CA LEU A 37 4.14 2.84 -14.28
C LEU A 37 4.55 2.35 -15.67
N HIS A 38 5.31 1.26 -15.77
CA HIS A 38 5.97 0.85 -17.02
C HIS A 38 5.63 -0.57 -17.49
N ALA A 39 4.95 -1.39 -16.68
CA ALA A 39 4.52 -2.71 -17.10
C ALA A 39 3.41 -2.63 -18.18
N PRO A 40 3.27 -3.62 -19.08
CA PRO A 40 2.24 -3.65 -20.11
C PRO A 40 0.80 -3.56 -19.57
N TRP A 41 0.60 -3.97 -18.31
CA TRP A 41 -0.68 -3.92 -17.58
C TRP A 41 -0.81 -2.68 -16.68
N GLY A 42 0.24 -1.85 -16.62
CA GLY A 42 0.33 -0.64 -15.83
C GLY A 42 0.19 0.61 -16.68
N GLY A 43 0.70 1.72 -16.19
CA GLY A 43 0.72 3.01 -16.83
C GLY A 43 0.59 4.14 -15.82
N ARG A 44 0.74 5.39 -16.29
CA ARG A 44 0.56 6.56 -15.42
C ARG A 44 -0.85 6.61 -14.83
N ASP A 45 -1.84 6.19 -15.60
CA ASP A 45 -3.25 6.20 -15.23
C ASP A 45 -3.56 5.28 -14.03
N VAL A 46 -2.68 4.34 -13.70
CA VAL A 46 -2.83 3.48 -12.52
C VAL A 46 -2.83 4.29 -11.22
N LEU A 47 -2.04 5.35 -11.16
CA LEU A 47 -1.90 6.18 -9.97
C LEU A 47 -2.52 7.57 -10.13
N GLU A 48 -2.51 8.13 -11.34
CA GLU A 48 -3.03 9.49 -11.55
C GLU A 48 -4.54 9.56 -11.27
N GLY A 49 -4.91 10.39 -10.31
CA GLY A 49 -6.30 10.49 -9.86
C GLY A 49 -6.82 9.32 -9.03
N ALA A 50 -6.02 8.29 -8.78
CA ALA A 50 -6.44 7.09 -8.06
C ALA A 50 -6.75 7.37 -6.59
N HIS A 51 -7.72 6.61 -6.04
CA HIS A 51 -7.83 6.39 -4.61
C HIS A 51 -7.02 5.14 -4.25
N VAL A 52 -6.00 5.31 -3.42
CA VAL A 52 -5.14 4.22 -2.96
C VAL A 52 -5.44 3.87 -1.51
N MET A 53 -5.21 2.61 -1.13
CA MET A 53 -5.32 2.16 0.24
C MET A 53 -4.00 1.52 0.66
N ASP A 54 -3.45 1.98 1.78
CA ASP A 54 -2.21 1.49 2.38
C ASP A 54 -2.58 0.76 3.67
N ILE A 55 -2.61 -0.57 3.59
CA ILE A 55 -3.06 -1.44 4.68
C ILE A 55 -1.84 -1.99 5.40
N PHE A 56 -1.86 -1.91 6.72
CA PHE A 56 -0.69 -2.06 7.59
C PHE A 56 0.32 -0.95 7.32
N ALA A 57 -0.17 0.30 7.27
CA ALA A 57 0.51 1.43 6.68
C ALA A 57 1.85 1.79 7.35
N GLY A 58 2.05 1.44 8.61
CA GLY A 58 3.27 1.77 9.33
C GLY A 58 3.58 3.25 9.29
N THR A 59 4.63 3.63 8.58
CA THR A 59 5.03 5.04 8.36
C THR A 59 4.23 5.75 7.26
N GLY A 60 3.39 5.04 6.52
CA GLY A 60 2.65 5.53 5.36
C GLY A 60 3.46 5.61 4.08
N ALA A 61 4.55 4.85 3.99
CA ALA A 61 5.51 5.01 2.89
C ALA A 61 4.92 4.71 1.52
N PHE A 62 4.05 3.71 1.38
CA PHE A 62 3.43 3.37 0.09
C PHE A 62 2.36 4.39 -0.29
N GLY A 63 1.44 4.72 0.60
CA GLY A 63 0.38 5.69 0.32
C GLY A 63 0.93 7.09 0.05
N LEU A 64 1.94 7.54 0.81
CA LEU A 64 2.59 8.84 0.57
C LEU A 64 3.38 8.87 -0.74
N GLU A 65 4.06 7.77 -1.11
CA GLU A 65 4.70 7.66 -2.42
C GLU A 65 3.67 7.74 -3.56
N ALA A 66 2.52 7.04 -3.42
CA ALA A 66 1.43 7.09 -4.39
C ALA A 66 0.87 8.52 -4.54
N LEU A 67 0.61 9.21 -3.43
CA LEU A 67 0.18 10.61 -3.43
C LEU A 67 1.22 11.53 -4.09
N SER A 68 2.51 11.28 -3.85
CA SER A 68 3.62 12.02 -4.46
C SER A 68 3.66 11.85 -5.99
N ARG A 69 3.19 10.71 -6.49
CA ARG A 69 3.16 10.35 -7.92
C ARG A 69 1.84 10.64 -8.62
N GLY A 70 0.87 11.29 -7.94
CA GLY A 70 -0.35 11.78 -8.58
C GLY A 70 -1.65 11.11 -8.11
N ALA A 71 -1.62 10.18 -7.16
CA ALA A 71 -2.85 9.67 -6.56
C ALA A 71 -3.67 10.82 -5.95
N ALA A 72 -4.98 10.78 -6.13
CA ALA A 72 -5.86 11.84 -5.63
C ALA A 72 -6.03 11.74 -4.12
N HIS A 73 -6.17 10.52 -3.60
CA HIS A 73 -6.42 10.28 -2.19
C HIS A 73 -5.75 8.99 -1.71
N ALA A 74 -5.33 8.96 -0.44
CA ALA A 74 -4.83 7.76 0.22
C ALA A 74 -5.57 7.51 1.54
N THR A 75 -6.06 6.28 1.72
CA THR A 75 -6.58 5.79 2.99
C THR A 75 -5.53 4.89 3.63
N PHE A 76 -5.11 5.24 4.83
CA PHE A 76 -4.12 4.50 5.62
C PHE A 76 -4.83 3.73 6.73
N ILE A 77 -4.56 2.44 6.84
CA ILE A 77 -5.08 1.58 7.91
C ILE A 77 -3.89 1.12 8.76
N GLU A 78 -3.92 1.46 10.04
CA GLU A 78 -2.87 1.15 10.99
C GLU A 78 -3.47 1.06 12.40
N ASN A 79 -3.01 0.14 13.22
CA ASN A 79 -3.48 0.01 14.61
C ASN A 79 -2.38 0.17 15.66
N ASP A 80 -1.11 0.13 15.27
CA ASP A 80 0.00 0.38 16.18
C ASP A 80 0.10 1.88 16.53
N ARG A 81 0.13 2.17 17.80
CA ARG A 81 0.10 3.55 18.32
C ARG A 81 1.36 4.34 17.92
N ALA A 82 2.53 3.71 17.93
CA ALA A 82 3.79 4.37 17.59
C ALA A 82 3.88 4.64 16.07
N ALA A 83 3.43 3.68 15.26
CA ALA A 83 3.31 3.84 13.82
C ALA A 83 2.32 4.95 13.44
N LEU A 84 1.17 5.04 14.10
CA LEU A 84 0.19 6.11 13.89
C LEU A 84 0.74 7.51 14.17
N VAL A 85 1.58 7.67 15.19
CA VAL A 85 2.26 8.95 15.47
C VAL A 85 3.19 9.32 14.31
N ALA A 86 4.02 8.37 13.86
CA ALA A 86 4.93 8.60 12.74
C ALA A 86 4.18 8.88 11.44
N LEU A 87 3.13 8.11 11.13
CA LEU A 87 2.27 8.28 9.96
C LEU A 87 1.67 9.68 9.90
N ARG A 88 1.04 10.14 10.99
CA ARG A 88 0.44 11.48 11.05
C ARG A 88 1.49 12.60 10.88
N ALA A 89 2.66 12.45 11.49
CA ALA A 89 3.78 13.37 11.31
C ALA A 89 4.27 13.41 9.85
N ASN A 90 4.33 12.25 9.17
CA ASN A 90 4.72 12.15 7.78
C ASN A 90 3.68 12.78 6.84
N ILE A 91 2.39 12.55 7.07
CA ILE A 91 1.30 13.18 6.33
C ILE A 91 1.37 14.72 6.49
N ALA A 92 1.55 15.21 7.71
CA ALA A 92 1.71 16.65 7.97
C ALA A 92 2.97 17.21 7.30
N GLY A 93 4.09 16.49 7.40
CA GLY A 93 5.33 16.84 6.72
C GLY A 93 5.19 16.96 5.21
N CYS A 94 4.38 16.11 4.58
CA CYS A 94 4.05 16.19 3.15
C CYS A 94 2.95 17.20 2.81
N ARG A 95 2.31 17.85 3.80
CA ARG A 95 1.11 18.68 3.62
C ARG A 95 -0.01 17.94 2.88
N ALA A 96 -0.20 16.68 3.25
CA ALA A 96 -1.12 15.75 2.57
C ALA A 96 -2.44 15.53 3.32
N GLN A 97 -2.75 16.32 4.36
CA GLN A 97 -3.89 16.09 5.24
C GLN A 97 -5.23 16.01 4.49
N GLU A 98 -5.45 16.91 3.55
CA GLU A 98 -6.69 16.97 2.76
C GLU A 98 -6.85 15.79 1.78
N ARG A 99 -5.74 15.13 1.43
CA ARG A 99 -5.70 13.97 0.54
C ARG A 99 -5.44 12.65 1.28
N SER A 100 -5.62 12.64 2.62
CA SER A 100 -5.30 11.49 3.45
C SER A 100 -6.41 11.22 4.45
N THR A 101 -6.85 9.96 4.53
CA THR A 101 -7.71 9.45 5.60
C THR A 101 -6.92 8.44 6.43
N VAL A 102 -6.85 8.63 7.73
CA VAL A 102 -6.19 7.67 8.65
C VAL A 102 -7.25 6.96 9.46
N LEU A 103 -7.39 5.67 9.28
CA LEU A 103 -8.23 4.78 10.07
C LEU A 103 -7.34 4.04 11.09
N ALA A 104 -7.45 4.46 12.36
CA ALA A 104 -6.70 3.87 13.47
C ALA A 104 -7.43 2.60 13.98
N ILE A 105 -7.48 1.55 13.15
CA ILE A 105 -8.26 0.33 13.37
C ILE A 105 -7.49 -0.91 12.90
N ASP A 106 -7.96 -2.08 13.33
CA ASP A 106 -7.53 -3.36 12.77
C ASP A 106 -7.96 -3.49 11.30
N ALA A 107 -7.10 -4.05 10.46
CA ALA A 107 -7.37 -4.26 9.04
C ALA A 107 -8.59 -5.16 8.77
N LEU A 108 -8.95 -6.03 9.72
CA LEU A 108 -10.14 -6.87 9.64
C LEU A 108 -11.45 -6.13 10.03
N ALA A 109 -11.34 -4.90 10.55
CA ALA A 109 -12.47 -4.08 10.96
C ALA A 109 -12.74 -2.88 10.02
N ILE A 110 -12.15 -2.87 8.83
CA ILE A 110 -12.33 -1.78 7.84
C ILE A 110 -13.82 -1.56 7.55
N PRO A 111 -14.35 -0.33 7.71
CA PRO A 111 -15.75 -0.01 7.40
C PRO A 111 -15.96 0.18 5.90
N SER A 112 -17.21 0.25 5.47
CA SER A 112 -17.58 0.73 4.13
C SER A 112 -17.06 2.15 3.89
N GLY A 113 -16.92 2.52 2.63
CA GLY A 113 -16.45 3.86 2.24
C GLY A 113 -16.01 3.88 0.77
N GLN A 114 -15.27 4.90 0.37
CA GLN A 114 -14.85 5.06 -1.02
C GLN A 114 -14.00 3.86 -1.49
N PRO A 115 -14.35 3.21 -2.61
CA PRO A 115 -13.56 2.12 -3.18
C PRO A 115 -12.16 2.60 -3.61
N ALA A 116 -11.16 1.73 -3.43
CA ALA A 116 -9.80 1.97 -3.89
C ALA A 116 -9.50 1.20 -5.17
N SER A 117 -8.75 1.81 -6.08
CA SER A 117 -8.28 1.18 -7.31
C SER A 117 -6.89 0.56 -7.17
N VAL A 118 -6.15 0.93 -6.12
CA VAL A 118 -4.84 0.34 -5.79
C VAL A 118 -4.77 0.10 -4.29
N VAL A 119 -4.43 -1.11 -3.88
CA VAL A 119 -4.32 -1.50 -2.47
C VAL A 119 -2.95 -2.11 -2.21
N PHE A 120 -2.24 -1.54 -1.24
CA PHE A 120 -0.97 -2.05 -0.75
C PHE A 120 -1.18 -2.83 0.54
N PHE A 121 -0.55 -4.01 0.64
CA PHE A 121 -0.53 -4.85 1.82
C PHE A 121 0.91 -5.12 2.24
N ASP A 122 1.27 -4.72 3.44
CA ASP A 122 2.56 -5.03 4.06
C ASP A 122 2.35 -5.57 5.49
N PRO A 123 1.63 -6.70 5.64
CA PRO A 123 1.32 -7.25 6.95
C PRO A 123 2.56 -7.85 7.60
N PRO A 124 2.59 -8.00 8.94
CA PRO A 124 3.52 -8.88 9.59
C PRO A 124 3.31 -10.31 9.08
N TYR A 125 4.42 -11.01 8.77
CA TYR A 125 4.38 -12.36 8.19
C TYR A 125 3.63 -13.37 9.06
N GLY A 126 2.95 -14.30 8.39
CA GLY A 126 2.12 -15.35 9.00
C GLY A 126 0.75 -14.81 9.45
N ASN A 127 -0.26 -15.63 9.58
CA ASN A 127 -1.62 -15.33 10.03
C ASN A 127 -2.67 -15.08 8.92
N ASP A 128 -2.38 -15.39 7.66
CA ASP A 128 -3.34 -15.26 6.55
C ASP A 128 -4.05 -13.89 6.51
N LEU A 129 -3.31 -12.82 6.86
CA LEU A 129 -3.89 -11.49 6.97
C LEU A 129 -4.36 -10.94 5.62
N ILE A 130 -3.61 -11.20 4.54
CA ILE A 130 -3.96 -10.70 3.19
C ILE A 130 -5.31 -11.29 2.75
N PRO A 131 -5.53 -12.60 2.69
CA PRO A 131 -6.81 -13.16 2.25
C PRO A 131 -7.98 -12.76 3.15
N ARG A 132 -7.77 -12.68 4.46
CA ARG A 132 -8.81 -12.25 5.42
C ARG A 132 -9.18 -10.78 5.23
N THR A 133 -8.19 -9.91 5.07
CA THR A 133 -8.41 -8.48 4.81
C THR A 133 -9.09 -8.28 3.45
N LEU A 134 -8.67 -9.02 2.42
CA LEU A 134 -9.30 -8.96 1.10
C LEU A 134 -10.79 -9.38 1.15
N THR A 135 -11.10 -10.45 1.89
CA THR A 135 -12.49 -10.86 2.14
C THR A 135 -13.29 -9.72 2.80
N ARG A 136 -12.68 -9.05 3.78
CA ARG A 136 -13.32 -7.90 4.43
C ARG A 136 -13.54 -6.73 3.47
N LEU A 137 -12.54 -6.35 2.66
CA LEU A 137 -12.65 -5.25 1.70
C LEU A 137 -13.79 -5.49 0.69
N ARG A 138 -13.94 -6.73 0.20
CA ARG A 138 -15.04 -7.13 -0.69
C ARG A 138 -16.40 -7.02 0.00
N ALA A 139 -16.51 -7.53 1.22
CA ALA A 139 -17.75 -7.52 1.98
C ALA A 139 -18.28 -6.10 2.30
N VAL A 140 -17.43 -5.08 2.18
CA VAL A 140 -17.79 -3.68 2.47
C VAL A 140 -17.60 -2.75 1.26
N ASP A 141 -17.50 -3.31 0.06
CA ASP A 141 -17.40 -2.61 -1.23
C ASP A 141 -16.25 -1.56 -1.27
N ARG A 142 -15.08 -1.95 -0.77
CA ARG A 142 -13.90 -1.07 -0.71
C ARG A 142 -12.95 -1.20 -1.88
N LEU A 143 -13.28 -2.01 -2.88
CA LEU A 143 -12.47 -2.24 -4.08
C LEU A 143 -13.22 -1.83 -5.32
N THR A 144 -12.53 -1.22 -6.28
CA THR A 144 -13.05 -1.10 -7.65
C THR A 144 -12.98 -2.44 -8.36
N ALA A 145 -13.75 -2.59 -9.45
CA ALA A 145 -13.85 -3.85 -10.19
C ALA A 145 -12.50 -4.41 -10.67
N ASP A 146 -11.57 -3.52 -11.03
CA ASP A 146 -10.25 -3.87 -11.58
C ASP A 146 -9.12 -3.46 -10.63
N ALA A 147 -9.39 -3.38 -9.33
CA ALA A 147 -8.40 -2.93 -8.36
C ALA A 147 -7.09 -3.73 -8.45
N LEU A 148 -5.96 -3.03 -8.38
CA LEU A 148 -4.66 -3.65 -8.24
C LEU A 148 -4.37 -3.91 -6.76
N LEU A 149 -4.11 -5.17 -6.44
CA LEU A 149 -3.77 -5.64 -5.11
C LEU A 149 -2.27 -5.96 -5.09
N ILE A 150 -1.52 -5.28 -4.25
CA ILE A 150 -0.07 -5.34 -4.21
C ILE A 150 0.35 -5.76 -2.82
N ALA A 151 1.15 -6.82 -2.71
CA ALA A 151 1.62 -7.28 -1.42
C ALA A 151 3.11 -7.65 -1.43
N GLU A 152 3.79 -7.35 -0.33
CA GLU A 152 5.00 -8.06 0.03
C GLU A 152 4.59 -9.32 0.83
N THR A 153 4.99 -10.50 0.33
CA THR A 153 4.63 -11.80 0.91
C THR A 153 5.88 -12.60 1.21
N ALA A 154 5.79 -13.51 2.17
CA ALA A 154 6.80 -14.55 2.31
C ALA A 154 6.86 -15.42 1.05
N ARG A 155 8.00 -16.10 0.84
CA ARG A 155 8.22 -16.91 -0.38
C ARG A 155 7.18 -18.00 -0.56
N ASP A 156 6.73 -18.60 0.53
CA ASP A 156 5.82 -19.73 0.54
C ASP A 156 4.39 -19.36 0.98
N GLU A 157 4.10 -18.06 1.09
CA GLU A 157 2.76 -17.59 1.44
C GLU A 157 1.78 -17.83 0.29
N PRO A 158 0.62 -18.47 0.55
CA PRO A 158 -0.35 -18.74 -0.50
C PRO A 158 -0.91 -17.44 -1.10
N ALA A 159 -1.10 -17.44 -2.42
CA ALA A 159 -1.79 -16.34 -3.08
C ALA A 159 -3.29 -16.33 -2.69
N PRO A 160 -3.93 -15.14 -2.60
CA PRO A 160 -5.38 -15.10 -2.50
C PRO A 160 -5.98 -15.78 -3.73
N THR A 161 -6.84 -16.78 -3.51
CA THR A 161 -7.34 -17.69 -4.56
C THR A 161 -8.32 -17.06 -5.54
N SER A 162 -8.74 -15.82 -5.30
CA SER A 162 -9.85 -15.15 -5.99
C SER A 162 -9.45 -13.88 -6.74
N ALA A 163 -8.14 -13.66 -6.97
CA ALA A 163 -7.63 -12.56 -7.78
C ALA A 163 -6.60 -13.11 -8.79
N SER A 164 -6.54 -12.51 -9.98
CA SER A 164 -5.61 -12.96 -11.03
C SER A 164 -4.21 -12.41 -10.79
N LEU A 165 -3.23 -13.28 -10.58
CA LEU A 165 -1.82 -12.89 -10.47
C LEU A 165 -1.35 -12.34 -11.82
N ILE A 166 -0.89 -11.08 -11.84
CA ILE A 166 -0.40 -10.43 -13.05
C ILE A 166 1.10 -10.16 -13.04
N ALA A 167 1.71 -10.09 -11.87
CA ALA A 167 3.17 -9.97 -11.76
C ALA A 167 3.68 -10.53 -10.42
N GLU A 168 4.90 -11.08 -10.49
CA GLU A 168 5.65 -11.51 -9.30
C GLU A 168 7.12 -11.14 -9.48
N ARG A 169 7.75 -10.63 -8.41
CA ARG A 169 9.18 -10.32 -8.37
C ARG A 169 9.79 -10.81 -7.06
N PRO A 170 10.85 -11.62 -7.10
CA PRO A 170 11.58 -12.00 -5.88
C PRO A 170 12.28 -10.78 -5.29
N HIS A 171 12.26 -10.69 -3.97
CA HIS A 171 12.94 -9.64 -3.22
C HIS A 171 13.57 -10.21 -1.94
N GLY A 172 14.84 -10.59 -1.99
CA GLY A 172 15.51 -11.26 -0.88
C GLY A 172 14.80 -12.55 -0.47
N VAL A 173 14.33 -12.58 0.77
CA VAL A 173 13.53 -13.70 1.33
C VAL A 173 12.02 -13.54 1.07
N ALA A 174 11.60 -12.38 0.55
CA ALA A 174 10.23 -12.04 0.26
C ALA A 174 9.94 -12.01 -1.24
N ARG A 175 8.69 -11.79 -1.62
CA ARG A 175 8.24 -11.56 -2.99
C ARG A 175 7.28 -10.39 -3.01
N ILE A 176 7.40 -9.54 -4.01
CA ILE A 176 6.35 -8.60 -4.38
C ILE A 176 5.44 -9.32 -5.36
N ARG A 177 4.16 -9.35 -5.05
CA ARG A 177 3.11 -9.92 -5.88
C ARG A 177 2.08 -8.86 -6.19
N ILE A 178 1.59 -8.87 -7.43
CA ILE A 178 0.55 -7.96 -7.89
C ILE A 178 -0.55 -8.80 -8.52
N TRP A 179 -1.76 -8.61 -8.03
CA TRP A 179 -2.97 -9.24 -8.56
C TRP A 179 -3.91 -8.16 -9.07
N ARG A 180 -4.76 -8.55 -9.99
CA ARG A 180 -5.94 -7.78 -10.38
C ARG A 180 -7.18 -8.39 -9.76
N GLU A 181 -8.00 -7.54 -9.13
CA GLU A 181 -9.32 -7.97 -8.67
C GLU A 181 -10.14 -8.44 -9.86
N THR A 182 -10.85 -9.55 -9.68
CA THR A 182 -11.80 -10.07 -10.68
C THR A 182 -13.19 -10.01 -10.05
N GLN A 183 -14.10 -9.27 -10.69
CA GLN A 183 -15.51 -9.34 -10.30
C GLN A 183 -16.02 -10.77 -10.47
N HIS A 184 -16.71 -11.24 -9.46
CA HIS A 184 -17.57 -12.43 -9.52
C HIS A 184 -19.02 -11.98 -9.70
#